data_cf5cf08412ef78e8d2c7adcbfa572289
#
_entry.id   cf5cf08412ef78e8d2c7adcbfa572289
#
_cell.length_a   1.000
_cell.length_b   1.000
_cell.length_c   1.000
_cell.angle_alpha   90.00
_cell.angle_beta   90.00
_cell.angle_gamma   90.00
#
_symmetry.space_group_name_H-M   'P 1'
#
loop_
_entity.id
_entity.type
_entity.pdbx_description
1 polymer ?
#
loop_
_entity_poly.entity_id
_entity_poly.type
_entity_poly.pdbx_seq_one_letter_code
_entity_poly.pdbx_strand_id
1 'polypeptide(L)'
;ETGVYVVNEGSANHPMIIGQLTKRDGSFLLSREKTDDFSWEDLRGKSVIAGRAGGMPYMTFIYVLLKNGLKPGEDVEVINNIQFNLMGGAFEGGTGDYVTLFEPTATLFERNGSGHIVANVGLESGEVPYTTFMTMPDTIKKEPKLVESFIRAVYKAQLWLKDATDAEAAEAMLEFFPDADVETLKIVANSYRKTDSWMADPIMTEEAFTRLQDIIDINGELKARVEFGELVDNSFAEAVVKGK
;
A
#
# COMPACT_ATOMS: atom_id res chain seq x y z
N GLU A 1 1.94 -9.12 3.02
CA GLU A 1 2.44 -9.76 4.25
C GLU A 1 1.64 -11.02 4.62
N THR A 2 0.31 -11.03 4.43
CA THR A 2 -0.57 -12.14 4.85
C THR A 2 -0.09 -13.51 4.34
N GLY A 3 0.34 -13.60 3.07
CA GLY A 3 0.86 -14.86 2.53
C GLY A 3 2.10 -15.35 3.27
N VAL A 4 3.02 -14.46 3.60
CA VAL A 4 4.24 -14.76 4.37
C VAL A 4 3.86 -15.27 5.76
N TYR A 5 2.90 -14.65 6.42
CA TYR A 5 2.43 -15.09 7.74
C TYR A 5 1.81 -16.50 7.70
N VAL A 6 0.97 -16.77 6.69
CA VAL A 6 0.32 -18.09 6.54
C VAL A 6 1.35 -19.21 6.32
N VAL A 7 2.39 -18.96 5.49
CA VAL A 7 3.50 -19.91 5.31
C VAL A 7 4.27 -20.08 6.61
N ASN A 8 4.59 -19.01 7.31
CA ASN A 8 5.32 -19.03 8.58
C ASN A 8 4.55 -19.75 9.72
N GLU A 9 3.22 -19.82 9.65
CA GLU A 9 2.41 -20.63 10.57
C GLU A 9 2.43 -22.14 10.22
N GLY A 10 3.16 -22.53 9.18
CA GLY A 10 3.33 -23.95 8.81
C GLY A 10 2.12 -24.54 8.08
N SER A 11 1.26 -23.73 7.49
CA SER A 11 0.13 -24.21 6.70
C SER A 11 0.62 -24.85 5.41
N ALA A 12 0.42 -26.16 5.27
CA ALA A 12 0.73 -26.90 4.04
C ALA A 12 -0.18 -26.50 2.85
N ASN A 13 -1.31 -25.87 3.11
CA ASN A 13 -2.26 -25.39 2.11
C ASN A 13 -2.42 -23.86 2.25
N HIS A 14 -1.46 -23.12 1.73
CA HIS A 14 -1.46 -21.67 1.73
C HIS A 14 -1.84 -21.11 0.35
N PRO A 15 -2.35 -19.85 0.27
CA PRO A 15 -2.65 -19.22 -1.01
C PRO A 15 -1.37 -18.91 -1.78
N MET A 16 -1.47 -18.92 -3.11
CA MET A 16 -0.44 -18.44 -4.03
C MET A 16 -0.78 -17.03 -4.51
N ILE A 17 0.21 -16.15 -4.55
CA ILE A 17 0.09 -14.85 -5.19
C ILE A 17 0.19 -15.06 -6.71
N ILE A 18 -0.83 -14.59 -7.43
CA ILE A 18 -0.97 -14.79 -8.88
C ILE A 18 -0.86 -13.48 -9.68
N GLY A 19 -0.78 -12.36 -8.99
CA GLY A 19 -0.62 -11.04 -9.62
C GLY A 19 -0.52 -9.90 -8.62
N GLN A 20 0.05 -8.79 -9.06
CA GLN A 20 0.26 -7.58 -8.27
C GLN A 20 -0.49 -6.40 -8.89
N LEU A 21 -1.09 -5.55 -8.05
CA LEU A 21 -1.84 -4.36 -8.47
C LEU A 21 -1.08 -3.07 -8.16
N THR A 22 -0.61 -2.92 -6.92
CA THR A 22 0.15 -1.74 -6.48
C THR A 22 1.54 -2.13 -5.98
N LYS A 23 2.50 -1.24 -6.20
CA LYS A 23 3.92 -1.48 -5.91
C LYS A 23 4.51 -0.57 -4.83
N ARG A 24 3.66 0.16 -4.11
CA ARG A 24 4.07 1.05 -3.02
C ARG A 24 3.00 1.12 -1.95
N ASP A 25 3.40 1.49 -0.74
CA ASP A 25 2.47 1.95 0.28
C ASP A 25 1.69 3.16 -0.25
N GLY A 26 0.36 3.12 -0.14
CA GLY A 26 -0.51 4.17 -0.67
C GLY A 26 -0.79 5.29 0.32
N SER A 27 -0.15 5.30 1.50
CA SER A 27 -0.43 6.31 2.52
C SER A 27 0.36 7.60 2.33
N PHE A 28 -0.26 8.66 2.77
CA PHE A 28 0.31 10.00 2.88
C PHE A 28 0.44 10.38 4.35
N LEU A 29 1.52 11.05 4.70
CA LEU A 29 1.70 11.67 5.99
C LEU A 29 1.06 13.06 5.96
N LEU A 30 0.15 13.32 6.89
CA LEU A 30 -0.50 14.61 7.05
C LEU A 30 -0.06 15.25 8.37
N SER A 31 0.16 16.56 8.33
CA SER A 31 0.40 17.40 9.51
C SER A 31 -0.83 18.26 9.82
N ARG A 32 -0.91 18.80 11.05
CA ARG A 32 -1.94 19.79 11.43
C ARG A 32 -1.67 21.13 10.82
N GLU A 33 -0.41 21.50 10.69
CA GLU A 33 0.02 22.79 10.18
C GLU A 33 0.60 22.63 8.79
N LYS A 34 0.33 23.59 7.92
CA LYS A 34 0.91 23.61 6.58
C LYS A 34 2.41 23.89 6.66
N THR A 35 3.21 23.09 5.97
CA THR A 35 4.62 23.35 5.72
C THR A 35 4.96 23.03 4.28
N ASP A 36 5.85 23.85 3.68
CA ASP A 36 6.33 23.61 2.32
C ASP A 36 7.72 22.94 2.32
N ASP A 37 8.38 22.84 3.48
CA ASP A 37 9.76 22.35 3.65
C ASP A 37 9.83 21.16 4.62
N PHE A 38 8.89 20.20 4.51
CA PHE A 38 8.89 19.02 5.40
C PHE A 38 10.15 18.17 5.20
N SER A 39 10.75 17.77 6.33
CA SER A 39 11.79 16.76 6.43
C SER A 39 11.36 15.66 7.41
N TRP A 40 11.74 14.41 7.18
CA TRP A 40 11.45 13.32 8.12
C TRP A 40 12.00 13.61 9.53
N GLU A 41 13.07 14.37 9.66
CA GLU A 41 13.64 14.80 10.95
C GLU A 41 12.67 15.68 11.77
N ASP A 42 11.70 16.33 11.14
CA ASP A 42 10.69 17.15 11.82
C ASP A 42 9.72 16.31 12.67
N LEU A 43 9.72 14.99 12.50
CA LEU A 43 8.98 14.06 13.35
C LEU A 43 9.63 13.83 14.70
N ARG A 44 10.87 14.29 14.95
CA ARG A 44 11.55 14.13 16.23
C ARG A 44 10.80 14.82 17.36
N GLY A 45 10.45 14.06 18.39
CA GLY A 45 9.64 14.51 19.53
C GLY A 45 8.17 14.69 19.23
N LYS A 46 7.68 14.21 18.07
CA LYS A 46 6.29 14.27 17.65
C LYS A 46 5.57 12.93 17.80
N SER A 47 4.24 13.00 17.77
CA SER A 47 3.36 11.85 17.80
C SER A 47 2.69 11.64 16.43
N VAL A 48 2.68 10.37 15.95
CA VAL A 48 2.13 10.01 14.64
C VAL A 48 1.15 8.85 14.78
N ILE A 49 -0.08 9.01 14.28
CA ILE A 49 -1.03 7.91 14.14
C ILE A 49 -0.67 7.14 12.85
N ALA A 50 -0.24 5.87 12.98
CA ALA A 50 0.32 5.10 11.86
C ALA A 50 -0.33 3.72 11.63
N GLY A 51 -1.54 3.50 12.13
CA GLY A 51 -2.22 2.21 12.00
C GLY A 51 -1.79 1.20 13.06
N ARG A 52 -2.31 -0.02 12.96
CA ARG A 52 -2.07 -1.08 13.97
C ARG A 52 -0.73 -1.78 13.75
N ALA A 53 -0.08 -2.17 14.84
CA ALA A 53 1.10 -3.04 14.80
C ALA A 53 0.84 -4.34 14.03
N GLY A 54 1.86 -4.83 13.31
CA GLY A 54 1.79 -6.04 12.49
C GLY A 54 1.05 -5.89 11.14
N GLY A 55 0.43 -4.74 10.88
CA GLY A 55 -0.13 -4.41 9.58
C GLY A 55 0.88 -3.69 8.67
N MET A 56 0.79 -3.93 7.36
CA MET A 56 1.74 -3.36 6.41
C MET A 56 1.85 -1.83 6.46
N PRO A 57 0.76 -1.03 6.61
CA PRO A 57 0.89 0.42 6.74
C PRO A 57 1.77 0.86 7.92
N TYR A 58 1.57 0.24 9.09
CA TYR A 58 2.38 0.50 10.27
C TYR A 58 3.84 0.10 10.03
N MET A 59 4.07 -1.13 9.57
CA MET A 59 5.43 -1.65 9.36
C MET A 59 6.21 -0.85 8.33
N THR A 60 5.56 -0.40 7.25
CA THR A 60 6.18 0.46 6.26
C THR A 60 6.54 1.82 6.84
N PHE A 61 5.68 2.41 7.66
CA PHE A 61 5.98 3.67 8.34
C PHE A 61 7.16 3.53 9.32
N ILE A 62 7.20 2.46 10.11
CA ILE A 62 8.35 2.14 10.99
C ILE A 62 9.65 2.02 10.19
N TYR A 63 9.60 1.30 9.05
CA TYR A 63 10.74 1.17 8.15
C TYR A 63 11.22 2.54 7.64
N VAL A 64 10.30 3.43 7.27
CA VAL A 64 10.63 4.79 6.82
C VAL A 64 11.26 5.60 7.95
N LEU A 65 10.77 5.52 9.18
CA LEU A 65 11.39 6.19 10.32
C LEU A 65 12.83 5.72 10.51
N LEU A 66 13.06 4.41 10.57
CA LEU A 66 14.39 3.82 10.78
C LEU A 66 15.36 4.16 9.64
N LYS A 67 14.88 4.15 8.39
CA LYS A 67 15.66 4.55 7.21
C LYS A 67 16.14 6.00 7.31
N ASN A 68 15.34 6.88 7.93
CA ASN A 68 15.68 8.29 8.17
C ASN A 68 16.37 8.53 9.53
N GLY A 69 16.85 7.47 10.20
CA GLY A 69 17.60 7.58 11.45
C GLY A 69 16.75 7.93 12.68
N LEU A 70 15.42 7.78 12.57
CA LEU A 70 14.48 8.03 13.66
C LEU A 70 14.09 6.70 14.32
N LYS A 71 14.14 6.66 15.65
CA LYS A 71 13.78 5.48 16.43
C LYS A 71 12.32 5.56 16.90
N PRO A 72 11.44 4.62 16.48
CA PRO A 72 10.09 4.55 17.01
C PRO A 72 10.07 4.33 18.52
N GLY A 73 9.26 5.09 19.23
CA GLY A 73 9.13 5.04 20.68
C GLY A 73 10.20 5.81 21.46
N GLU A 74 11.33 6.20 20.82
CA GLU A 74 12.37 7.06 21.42
C GLU A 74 12.31 8.46 20.79
N ASP A 75 12.46 8.55 19.49
CA ASP A 75 12.50 9.81 18.74
C ASP A 75 11.11 10.25 18.28
N VAL A 76 10.23 9.28 17.97
CA VAL A 76 8.86 9.50 17.46
C VAL A 76 7.90 8.63 18.24
N GLU A 77 6.86 9.23 18.85
CA GLU A 77 5.77 8.48 19.45
C GLU A 77 4.86 7.93 18.34
N VAL A 78 4.80 6.60 18.16
CA VAL A 78 3.96 5.97 17.13
C VAL A 78 2.70 5.40 17.78
N ILE A 79 1.57 6.06 17.52
CA ILE A 79 0.24 5.67 18.02
C ILE A 79 -0.32 4.56 17.12
N ASN A 80 -0.39 3.33 17.63
CA ASN A 80 -0.73 2.13 16.88
C ASN A 80 -1.96 1.36 17.39
N ASN A 81 -2.71 1.94 18.31
CA ASN A 81 -3.89 1.34 18.96
C ASN A 81 -5.22 1.90 18.45
N ILE A 82 -5.21 2.69 17.38
CA ILE A 82 -6.41 3.25 16.76
C ILE A 82 -6.77 2.41 15.53
N GLN A 83 -8.05 2.02 15.43
CA GLN A 83 -8.53 1.28 14.25
C GLN A 83 -8.41 2.13 12.98
N PHE A 84 -8.09 1.49 11.86
CA PHE A 84 -7.79 2.15 10.60
C PHE A 84 -8.85 3.17 10.17
N ASN A 85 -10.13 2.81 10.23
CA ASN A 85 -11.24 3.67 9.87
C ASN A 85 -11.52 4.83 10.86
N LEU A 86 -10.86 4.83 12.03
CA LEU A 86 -11.01 5.86 13.06
C LEU A 86 -9.81 6.82 13.11
N MET A 87 -8.73 6.55 12.37
CA MET A 87 -7.49 7.34 12.42
C MET A 87 -7.73 8.81 12.05
N GLY A 88 -8.45 9.06 10.96
CA GLY A 88 -8.81 10.42 10.54
C GLY A 88 -9.59 11.16 11.62
N GLY A 89 -10.67 10.57 12.14
CA GLY A 89 -11.48 11.19 13.19
C GLY A 89 -10.70 11.42 14.50
N ALA A 90 -9.79 10.52 14.87
CA ALA A 90 -8.92 10.70 16.03
C ALA A 90 -7.96 11.89 15.81
N PHE A 91 -7.40 12.02 14.62
CA PHE A 91 -6.56 13.15 14.24
C PHE A 91 -7.35 14.46 14.27
N GLU A 92 -8.54 14.55 13.68
CA GLU A 92 -9.41 15.73 13.77
C GLU A 92 -9.77 16.07 15.22
N GLY A 93 -9.98 15.05 16.07
CA GLY A 93 -10.25 15.19 17.51
C GLY A 93 -9.04 15.63 18.35
N GLY A 94 -7.88 15.86 17.74
CA GLY A 94 -6.69 16.39 18.42
C GLY A 94 -5.67 15.34 18.85
N THR A 95 -5.85 14.06 18.48
CA THR A 95 -4.86 13.00 18.75
C THR A 95 -3.74 13.06 17.70
N GLY A 96 -2.49 12.94 18.15
CA GLY A 96 -1.29 12.95 17.29
C GLY A 96 -0.99 14.31 16.65
N ASP A 97 0.27 14.57 16.39
CA ASP A 97 0.73 15.73 15.61
C ASP A 97 0.61 15.48 14.11
N TYR A 98 0.78 14.20 13.73
CA TYR A 98 0.69 13.71 12.36
C TYR A 98 -0.19 12.46 12.29
N VAL A 99 -0.64 12.14 11.08
CA VAL A 99 -1.38 10.91 10.78
C VAL A 99 -1.02 10.39 9.39
N THR A 100 -0.95 9.07 9.22
CA THR A 100 -0.88 8.44 7.90
C THR A 100 -2.29 8.10 7.43
N LEU A 101 -2.70 8.62 6.28
CA LEU A 101 -4.01 8.36 5.67
C LEU A 101 -3.85 7.93 4.21
N PHE A 102 -4.74 7.06 3.76
CA PHE A 102 -4.83 6.67 2.36
C PHE A 102 -5.81 7.57 1.61
N GLU A 103 -5.71 7.55 0.29
CA GLU A 103 -6.70 8.18 -0.57
C GLU A 103 -8.05 7.39 -0.55
N PRO A 104 -9.20 8.04 -0.71
CA PRO A 104 -9.38 9.49 -0.92
C PRO A 104 -9.34 10.34 0.36
N THR A 105 -9.21 9.71 1.53
CA THR A 105 -9.29 10.40 2.83
C THR A 105 -8.20 11.47 2.98
N ALA A 106 -6.97 11.20 2.53
CA ALA A 106 -5.87 12.16 2.58
C ALA A 106 -6.21 13.45 1.82
N THR A 107 -6.67 13.31 0.57
CA THR A 107 -7.12 14.47 -0.24
C THR A 107 -8.33 15.17 0.36
N LEU A 108 -9.29 14.45 0.94
CA LEU A 108 -10.45 15.07 1.60
C LEU A 108 -10.02 15.92 2.81
N PHE A 109 -9.08 15.43 3.62
CA PHE A 109 -8.54 16.15 4.76
C PHE A 109 -7.81 17.43 4.33
N GLU A 110 -7.02 17.37 3.27
CA GLU A 110 -6.34 18.55 2.74
C GLU A 110 -7.34 19.57 2.17
N ARG A 111 -8.35 19.12 1.43
CA ARG A 111 -9.39 20.01 0.87
C ARG A 111 -10.25 20.67 1.95
N ASN A 112 -10.52 19.98 3.04
CA ASN A 112 -11.33 20.49 4.16
C ASN A 112 -10.50 21.31 5.15
N GLY A 113 -9.17 21.33 5.03
CA GLY A 113 -8.28 21.99 5.98
C GLY A 113 -8.15 21.26 7.32
N SER A 114 -8.56 19.98 7.40
CA SER A 114 -8.41 19.14 8.60
C SER A 114 -6.96 18.63 8.76
N GLY A 115 -6.16 18.68 7.71
CA GLY A 115 -4.75 18.31 7.69
C GLY A 115 -4.10 18.71 6.38
N HIS A 116 -2.76 18.67 6.34
CA HIS A 116 -1.97 19.01 5.17
C HIS A 116 -1.04 17.87 4.81
N ILE A 117 -1.11 17.40 3.55
CA ILE A 117 -0.21 16.36 3.05
C ILE A 117 1.21 16.93 2.99
N VAL A 118 2.14 16.30 3.71
CA VAL A 118 3.55 16.73 3.78
C VAL A 118 4.52 15.72 3.17
N ALA A 119 4.15 14.43 3.12
CA ALA A 119 4.98 13.37 2.53
C ALA A 119 4.15 12.20 2.02
N ASN A 120 4.76 11.35 1.17
CA ASN A 120 4.21 10.06 0.77
C ASN A 120 5.10 8.95 1.33
N VAL A 121 4.51 8.07 2.13
CA VAL A 121 5.22 6.97 2.80
C VAL A 121 5.76 5.96 1.77
N GLY A 122 5.00 5.69 0.71
CA GLY A 122 5.37 4.73 -0.31
C GLY A 122 6.53 5.15 -1.21
N LEU A 123 6.69 6.45 -1.48
CA LEU A 123 7.88 6.95 -2.18
C LEU A 123 9.13 6.74 -1.33
N GLU A 124 9.03 7.02 -0.04
CA GLU A 124 10.16 6.90 0.87
C GLU A 124 10.53 5.45 1.15
N SER A 125 9.55 4.55 1.31
CA SER A 125 9.80 3.13 1.56
C SER A 125 10.36 2.38 0.35
N GLY A 126 10.08 2.84 -0.87
CA GLY A 126 10.42 2.16 -2.12
C GLY A 126 9.37 1.13 -2.56
N GLU A 127 9.72 0.31 -3.56
CA GLU A 127 8.79 -0.69 -4.12
C GLU A 127 8.63 -1.89 -3.21
N VAL A 128 7.36 -2.23 -2.92
CA VAL A 128 6.93 -3.43 -2.22
C VAL A 128 5.65 -3.97 -2.86
N PRO A 129 5.39 -5.28 -2.87
CA PRO A 129 4.12 -5.82 -3.35
C PRO A 129 3.01 -5.49 -2.35
N TYR A 130 2.43 -4.29 -2.48
CA TYR A 130 1.51 -3.77 -1.48
C TYR A 130 0.10 -4.35 -1.61
N THR A 131 -0.48 -4.30 -2.81
CA THR A 131 -1.74 -4.99 -3.10
C THR A 131 -1.51 -6.10 -4.09
N THR A 132 -1.88 -7.32 -3.71
CA THR A 132 -1.70 -8.52 -4.52
C THR A 132 -2.99 -9.33 -4.60
N PHE A 133 -3.12 -10.12 -5.65
CA PHE A 133 -4.19 -11.09 -5.80
C PHE A 133 -3.68 -12.49 -5.46
N MET A 134 -4.42 -13.18 -4.62
CA MET A 134 -4.08 -14.53 -4.18
C MET A 134 -5.23 -15.50 -4.44
N THR A 135 -4.89 -16.77 -4.72
CA THR A 135 -5.85 -17.85 -4.80
C THR A 135 -5.24 -19.16 -4.30
N MET A 136 -6.09 -20.12 -3.97
CA MET A 136 -5.63 -21.42 -3.48
C MET A 136 -5.05 -22.27 -4.62
N PRO A 137 -4.01 -23.12 -4.36
CA PRO A 137 -3.43 -24.01 -5.36
C PRO A 137 -4.45 -24.91 -6.05
N ASP A 138 -5.49 -25.33 -5.32
CA ASP A 138 -6.58 -26.12 -5.87
C ASP A 138 -7.38 -25.37 -6.94
N THR A 139 -7.60 -24.07 -6.77
CA THR A 139 -8.25 -23.21 -7.76
C THR A 139 -7.38 -23.11 -9.02
N ILE A 140 -6.07 -22.91 -8.85
CA ILE A 140 -5.12 -22.87 -9.97
C ILE A 140 -5.19 -24.16 -10.80
N LYS A 141 -5.23 -25.31 -10.12
CA LYS A 141 -5.26 -26.63 -10.80
C LYS A 141 -6.61 -26.94 -11.45
N LYS A 142 -7.73 -26.62 -10.77
CA LYS A 142 -9.07 -26.98 -11.23
C LYS A 142 -9.66 -25.97 -12.22
N GLU A 143 -9.33 -24.69 -12.08
CA GLU A 143 -9.92 -23.58 -12.84
C GLU A 143 -8.85 -22.66 -13.47
N PRO A 144 -7.82 -23.20 -14.17
CA PRO A 144 -6.72 -22.37 -14.70
C PRO A 144 -7.20 -21.29 -15.66
N LYS A 145 -8.28 -21.54 -16.43
CA LYS A 145 -8.87 -20.55 -17.34
C LYS A 145 -9.53 -19.39 -16.60
N LEU A 146 -10.11 -19.65 -15.41
CA LEU A 146 -10.65 -18.61 -14.55
C LEU A 146 -9.54 -17.70 -14.06
N VAL A 147 -8.45 -18.28 -13.55
CA VAL A 147 -7.27 -17.54 -13.08
C VAL A 147 -6.67 -16.70 -14.20
N GLU A 148 -6.46 -17.30 -15.39
CA GLU A 148 -5.95 -16.57 -16.56
C GLU A 148 -6.87 -15.40 -16.95
N SER A 149 -8.19 -15.64 -16.99
CA SER A 149 -9.17 -14.61 -17.36
C SER A 149 -9.17 -13.46 -16.36
N PHE A 150 -9.03 -13.76 -15.06
CA PHE A 150 -8.91 -12.75 -14.01
C PHE A 150 -7.66 -11.90 -14.18
N ILE A 151 -6.50 -12.53 -14.33
CA ILE A 151 -5.22 -11.80 -14.53
C ILE A 151 -5.25 -10.99 -15.83
N ARG A 152 -5.87 -11.49 -16.89
CA ARG A 152 -6.07 -10.75 -18.14
C ARG A 152 -6.94 -9.51 -17.94
N ALA A 153 -7.98 -9.59 -17.11
CA ALA A 153 -8.82 -8.44 -16.79
C ALA A 153 -8.03 -7.40 -15.98
N VAL A 154 -7.23 -7.84 -14.98
CA VAL A 154 -6.33 -6.97 -14.21
C VAL A 154 -5.34 -6.25 -15.13
N TYR A 155 -4.65 -6.98 -15.99
CA TYR A 155 -3.67 -6.41 -16.91
C TYR A 155 -4.33 -5.42 -17.91
N LYS A 156 -5.52 -5.76 -18.42
CA LYS A 156 -6.26 -4.83 -19.27
C LYS A 156 -6.59 -3.52 -18.54
N ALA A 157 -6.96 -3.61 -17.26
CA ALA A 157 -7.22 -2.43 -16.43
C ALA A 157 -5.94 -1.61 -16.17
N GLN A 158 -4.80 -2.26 -15.93
CA GLN A 158 -3.50 -1.58 -15.78
C GLN A 158 -3.09 -0.85 -17.05
N LEU A 159 -3.24 -1.48 -18.22
CA LEU A 159 -2.99 -0.84 -19.52
C LEU A 159 -3.91 0.35 -19.77
N TRP A 160 -5.20 0.19 -19.49
CA TRP A 160 -6.16 1.29 -19.62
C TRP A 160 -5.81 2.44 -18.67
N LEU A 161 -5.51 2.15 -17.41
CA LEU A 161 -5.17 3.17 -16.41
C LEU A 161 -3.91 3.96 -16.79
N LYS A 162 -2.95 3.32 -17.47
CA LYS A 162 -1.73 3.97 -17.97
C LYS A 162 -2.05 5.10 -18.96
N ASP A 163 -3.04 4.90 -19.85
CA ASP A 163 -3.37 5.81 -20.94
C ASP A 163 -4.57 6.73 -20.61
N ALA A 164 -5.43 6.33 -19.65
CA ALA A 164 -6.58 7.10 -19.22
C ALA A 164 -6.16 8.45 -18.59
N THR A 165 -6.95 9.47 -18.84
CA THR A 165 -6.84 10.76 -18.13
C THR A 165 -7.26 10.62 -16.66
N ASP A 166 -6.86 11.57 -15.82
CA ASP A 166 -7.31 11.59 -14.42
C ASP A 166 -8.84 11.73 -14.31
N ALA A 167 -9.48 12.38 -15.27
CA ALA A 167 -10.94 12.50 -15.34
C ALA A 167 -11.60 11.15 -15.63
N GLU A 168 -11.12 10.41 -16.63
CA GLU A 168 -11.64 9.08 -16.96
C GLU A 168 -11.41 8.10 -15.81
N ALA A 169 -10.24 8.15 -15.15
CA ALA A 169 -9.97 7.35 -13.97
C ALA A 169 -10.93 7.70 -12.82
N ALA A 170 -11.18 8.99 -12.58
CA ALA A 170 -12.12 9.46 -11.56
C ALA A 170 -13.56 9.00 -11.83
N GLU A 171 -14.03 9.11 -13.07
CA GLU A 171 -15.37 8.64 -13.47
C GLU A 171 -15.52 7.13 -13.26
N ALA A 172 -14.50 6.33 -13.60
CA ALA A 172 -14.51 4.88 -13.40
C ALA A 172 -14.51 4.48 -11.91
N MET A 173 -13.99 5.31 -11.02
CA MET A 173 -13.95 5.06 -9.58
C MET A 173 -15.19 5.57 -8.83
N LEU A 174 -15.95 6.50 -9.41
CA LEU A 174 -16.96 7.28 -8.69
C LEU A 174 -18.02 6.43 -7.97
N GLU A 175 -18.47 5.34 -8.57
CA GLU A 175 -19.47 4.46 -7.96
C GLU A 175 -18.96 3.70 -6.73
N PHE A 176 -17.63 3.56 -6.59
CA PHE A 176 -16.97 2.84 -5.48
C PHE A 176 -16.59 3.75 -4.31
N PHE A 177 -16.66 5.07 -4.50
CA PHE A 177 -16.29 6.07 -3.49
C PHE A 177 -17.40 7.11 -3.30
N PRO A 178 -18.54 6.72 -2.67
CA PRO A 178 -19.72 7.59 -2.57
C PRO A 178 -19.49 8.89 -1.77
N ASP A 179 -18.47 8.92 -0.93
CA ASP A 179 -18.12 10.08 -0.10
C ASP A 179 -17.17 11.07 -0.82
N ALA A 180 -16.75 10.77 -2.05
CA ALA A 180 -15.85 11.60 -2.84
C ALA A 180 -16.51 12.10 -4.13
N ASP A 181 -16.30 13.36 -4.48
CA ASP A 181 -16.71 13.91 -5.77
C ASP A 181 -15.67 13.61 -6.87
N VAL A 182 -16.06 13.82 -8.13
CA VAL A 182 -15.18 13.59 -9.29
C VAL A 182 -13.90 14.43 -9.19
N GLU A 183 -13.98 15.66 -8.69
CA GLU A 183 -12.80 16.52 -8.56
C GLU A 183 -11.82 15.98 -7.51
N THR A 184 -12.31 15.44 -6.40
CA THR A 184 -11.48 14.72 -5.42
C THR A 184 -10.81 13.51 -6.06
N LEU A 185 -11.58 12.68 -6.78
CA LEU A 185 -11.05 11.47 -7.40
C LEU A 185 -10.04 11.75 -8.53
N LYS A 186 -10.15 12.88 -9.22
CA LYS A 186 -9.11 13.34 -10.17
C LYS A 186 -7.79 13.63 -9.45
N ILE A 187 -7.86 14.30 -8.29
CA ILE A 187 -6.67 14.57 -7.48
C ILE A 187 -6.07 13.24 -7.01
N VAL A 188 -6.88 12.32 -6.53
CA VAL A 188 -6.47 10.96 -6.10
C VAL A 188 -5.75 10.21 -7.23
N ALA A 189 -6.34 10.17 -8.43
CA ALA A 189 -5.74 9.52 -9.59
C ALA A 189 -4.37 10.15 -9.93
N ASN A 190 -4.30 11.48 -9.94
CA ASN A 190 -3.06 12.22 -10.18
C ASN A 190 -2.00 11.95 -9.10
N SER A 191 -2.40 11.95 -7.82
CA SER A 191 -1.54 11.65 -6.67
C SER A 191 -0.87 10.29 -6.82
N TYR A 192 -1.64 9.23 -7.07
CA TYR A 192 -1.09 7.88 -7.22
C TYR A 192 -0.27 7.68 -8.51
N ARG A 193 -0.53 8.46 -9.57
CA ARG A 193 0.36 8.49 -10.74
C ARG A 193 1.69 9.14 -10.42
N LYS A 194 1.68 10.30 -9.75
CA LYS A 194 2.91 11.00 -9.35
C LYS A 194 3.79 10.19 -8.41
N THR A 195 3.17 9.40 -7.56
CA THR A 195 3.90 8.52 -6.62
C THR A 195 4.22 7.15 -7.23
N ASP A 196 3.90 6.92 -8.50
CA ASP A 196 4.17 5.68 -9.22
C ASP A 196 3.70 4.45 -8.44
N SER A 197 2.46 4.54 -7.91
CA SER A 197 1.93 3.54 -6.97
C SER A 197 1.36 2.30 -7.66
N TRP A 198 0.95 2.41 -8.93
CA TRP A 198 0.35 1.30 -9.66
C TRP A 198 1.37 0.50 -10.47
N MET A 199 1.16 -0.81 -10.52
CA MET A 199 1.93 -1.67 -11.39
C MET A 199 1.60 -1.40 -12.87
N ALA A 200 2.62 -1.47 -13.73
CA ALA A 200 2.44 -1.40 -15.19
C ALA A 200 1.90 -2.72 -15.78
N ASP A 201 2.15 -3.82 -15.10
CA ASP A 201 1.69 -5.18 -15.40
C ASP A 201 1.55 -5.99 -14.10
N PRO A 202 0.91 -7.17 -14.11
CA PRO A 202 0.64 -7.92 -12.88
C PRO A 202 1.83 -8.77 -12.38
N ILE A 203 3.02 -8.67 -12.96
CA ILE A 203 4.17 -9.51 -12.61
C ILE A 203 4.84 -8.97 -11.34
N MET A 204 4.95 -9.79 -10.30
CA MET A 204 5.69 -9.46 -9.07
C MET A 204 7.19 -9.70 -9.29
N THR A 205 8.03 -8.78 -8.79
CA THR A 205 9.47 -8.95 -8.79
C THR A 205 9.98 -9.57 -7.49
N GLU A 206 11.02 -10.39 -7.60
CA GLU A 206 11.67 -10.99 -6.43
C GLU A 206 12.31 -9.92 -5.52
N GLU A 207 12.83 -8.83 -6.12
CA GLU A 207 13.39 -7.72 -5.36
C GLU A 207 12.35 -7.05 -4.45
N ALA A 208 11.15 -6.76 -4.99
CA ALA A 208 10.06 -6.18 -4.21
C ALA A 208 9.57 -7.14 -3.11
N PHE A 209 9.50 -8.44 -3.40
CA PHE A 209 9.15 -9.46 -2.43
C PHE A 209 10.20 -9.59 -1.31
N THR A 210 11.48 -9.49 -1.64
CA THR A 210 12.57 -9.47 -0.66
C THR A 210 12.44 -8.26 0.26
N ARG A 211 12.21 -7.07 -0.32
CA ARG A 211 12.00 -5.84 0.49
C ARG A 211 10.78 -5.93 1.40
N LEU A 212 9.69 -6.55 0.95
CA LEU A 212 8.55 -6.82 1.83
C LEU A 212 8.98 -7.60 3.07
N GLN A 213 9.77 -8.67 2.88
CA GLN A 213 10.24 -9.48 4.00
C GLN A 213 11.25 -8.72 4.88
N ASP A 214 12.07 -7.86 4.30
CA ASP A 214 12.96 -6.98 5.08
C ASP A 214 12.17 -6.03 5.99
N ILE A 215 11.06 -5.48 5.48
CA ILE A 215 10.15 -4.64 6.28
C ILE A 215 9.50 -5.45 7.40
N ILE A 216 9.04 -6.67 7.14
CA ILE A 216 8.45 -7.54 8.16
C ILE A 216 9.50 -7.91 9.22
N ASP A 217 10.73 -8.23 8.79
CA ASP A 217 11.85 -8.63 9.66
C ASP A 217 12.29 -7.49 10.60
N ILE A 218 12.47 -6.29 10.08
CA ILE A 218 12.86 -5.12 10.89
C ILE A 218 11.82 -4.74 11.94
N ASN A 219 10.56 -5.12 11.74
CA ASN A 219 9.48 -4.97 12.70
C ASN A 219 9.38 -6.14 13.70
N GLY A 220 10.23 -7.16 13.56
CA GLY A 220 10.24 -8.34 14.45
C GLY A 220 9.10 -9.33 14.21
N GLU A 221 8.39 -9.22 13.09
CA GLU A 221 7.21 -10.03 12.76
C GLU A 221 7.53 -11.22 11.83
N LEU A 222 8.75 -11.29 11.27
CA LEU A 222 9.16 -12.36 10.37
C LEU A 222 9.73 -13.56 11.17
N LYS A 223 9.08 -14.71 11.12
CA LYS A 223 9.58 -15.93 11.75
C LYS A 223 10.67 -16.61 10.90
N ALA A 224 10.45 -16.67 9.60
CA ALA A 224 11.40 -17.22 8.63
C ALA A 224 11.16 -16.59 7.26
N ARG A 225 12.23 -16.47 6.47
CA ARG A 225 12.09 -16.03 5.07
C ARG A 225 11.41 -17.10 4.25
N VAL A 226 10.51 -16.67 3.39
CA VAL A 226 9.78 -17.50 2.43
C VAL A 226 10.47 -17.36 1.06
N GLU A 227 10.73 -18.47 0.41
CA GLU A 227 11.27 -18.47 -0.95
C GLU A 227 10.23 -17.91 -1.92
N PHE A 228 10.69 -17.13 -2.91
CA PHE A 228 9.79 -16.45 -3.86
C PHE A 228 8.83 -17.43 -4.53
N GLY A 229 9.34 -18.52 -5.09
CA GLY A 229 8.54 -19.54 -5.79
C GLY A 229 7.64 -20.39 -4.89
N GLU A 230 7.80 -20.33 -3.56
CA GLU A 230 6.90 -20.98 -2.62
C GLU A 230 5.56 -20.22 -2.49
N LEU A 231 5.57 -18.90 -2.65
CA LEU A 231 4.40 -18.06 -2.45
C LEU A 231 3.90 -17.35 -3.72
N VAL A 232 4.75 -17.19 -4.74
CA VAL A 232 4.44 -16.43 -5.95
C VAL A 232 4.43 -17.34 -7.19
N ASP A 233 3.32 -17.31 -7.93
CA ASP A 233 3.17 -17.93 -9.24
C ASP A 233 2.91 -16.86 -10.32
N ASN A 234 3.97 -16.39 -10.95
CA ASN A 234 3.88 -15.41 -12.04
C ASN A 234 3.47 -16.02 -13.40
N SER A 235 3.29 -17.34 -13.51
CA SER A 235 3.09 -18.01 -14.79
C SER A 235 1.91 -17.47 -15.59
N PHE A 236 0.79 -17.17 -14.93
CA PHE A 236 -0.39 -16.57 -15.55
C PHE A 236 -0.15 -15.12 -15.96
N ALA A 237 0.48 -14.33 -15.08
CA ALA A 237 0.82 -12.94 -15.35
C ALA A 237 1.76 -12.82 -16.57
N GLU A 238 2.81 -13.63 -16.59
CA GLU A 238 3.75 -13.67 -17.73
C GLU A 238 3.09 -14.13 -19.04
N ALA A 239 2.24 -15.16 -18.99
CA ALA A 239 1.53 -15.63 -20.18
C ALA A 239 0.61 -14.53 -20.75
N VAL A 240 -0.10 -13.83 -19.89
CA VAL A 240 -1.01 -12.75 -20.30
C VAL A 240 -0.23 -11.54 -20.87
N VAL A 241 0.87 -11.16 -20.25
CA VAL A 241 1.72 -10.04 -20.71
C VAL A 241 2.40 -10.37 -22.05
N LYS A 242 2.83 -11.61 -22.23
CA LYS A 242 3.43 -12.08 -23.50
C LYS A 242 2.37 -12.31 -24.62
N GLY A 243 1.10 -12.13 -24.34
CA GLY A 243 0.01 -12.26 -25.32
C GLY A 243 -0.30 -13.71 -25.73
N LYS A 244 -0.02 -14.67 -24.88
CA LYS A 244 -0.27 -16.09 -25.09
C LYS A 244 -1.64 -16.51 -24.55
#